data_5e49caec31a33818b8ff94dac23f89f6
#
_entry.id   5e49caec31a33818b8ff94dac23f89f6
#
_cell.length_a   1.000
_cell.length_b   1.000
_cell.length_c   1.000
_cell.angle_alpha   90.00
_cell.angle_beta   90.00
_cell.angle_gamma   90.00
#
_symmetry.space_group_name_H-M   'P 1'
#
loop_
_entity.id
_entity.type
_entity.pdbx_description
1 polymer ?
#
loop_
_entity_poly.entity_id
_entity_poly.type
_entity_poly.pdbx_seq_one_letter_code
_entity_poly.pdbx_strand_id
1 'polypeptide(L)'
;MQSDELKRRISAGRGDALADLVLKNARIVNVFTDGIDTADIAISGNSIVGVGTYHGRKEVDLHGKYVCPGLIDGHIHIESSMLCGPAFEQAVLPHGTTAVVTDPHEISNVAGLEGLDFMLETTKNLTLSVYFMLPSCVPATDLDESGAVLNAEQLRPYYGDPRVLGLAELMNAYGTVRCDPKILQKIRDCTEAGKIVDGHAPLLSDKDLNAYIAAGVQSDHECSNIEEAMEKLRRGQYIMIREGTAAKNMEALMPLFREPYCSRCMLVTDDKHPGDLLDSGHIDSNIRKAIRLGAGPAVAVKMATLVPAQYFGLKQHGAVAPGYAADLIVVSDFESFTVEQVYKNGTLVAEHGKTLKPAPLDIDRVRFSHVMDSFDLDEITLQDLELRESGEQERVICLNRGELLTEEKIIPFQRHPGKAPGVDPEHNIVKLAVFERHHHSGHVGIGFLGNFSLKCGAVASSIAHDSHNLIVAGDNDTDMMLAGNTVRKNKGGLAFVADGQVVAELALPVAGLMSTESAESVAAKMQALNDALKAHGVAEDIGIFMTLAFVSLPVIPKLRLNTYGIIDVAQQKVVPAVF
;
A
#
# COMPACT_ATOMS: atom_id res chain seq x y z
N MET A 1 19.73 -22.05 -17.74
CA MET A 1 19.08 -23.39 -17.67
C MET A 1 20.09 -24.44 -18.16
N GLN A 2 20.34 -25.49 -17.39
CA GLN A 2 21.26 -26.56 -17.79
C GLN A 2 20.65 -27.38 -18.93
N SER A 3 21.48 -27.89 -19.84
CA SER A 3 21.04 -28.67 -21.02
C SER A 3 20.10 -29.84 -20.67
N ASP A 4 20.37 -30.52 -19.55
CA ASP A 4 19.58 -31.69 -19.13
C ASP A 4 18.19 -31.30 -18.56
N GLU A 5 18.07 -30.15 -17.92
CA GLU A 5 16.79 -29.62 -17.50
C GLU A 5 15.90 -29.25 -18.71
N LEU A 6 16.48 -28.62 -19.72
CA LEU A 6 15.77 -28.32 -20.97
C LEU A 6 15.27 -29.57 -21.67
N LYS A 7 16.12 -30.61 -21.77
CA LYS A 7 15.74 -31.90 -22.37
C LYS A 7 14.59 -32.55 -21.59
N ARG A 8 14.64 -32.53 -20.24
CA ARG A 8 13.58 -33.08 -19.40
C ARG A 8 12.26 -32.38 -19.64
N ARG A 9 12.25 -31.02 -19.70
CA ARG A 9 11.05 -30.23 -19.99
C ARG A 9 10.48 -30.55 -21.38
N ILE A 10 11.32 -30.64 -22.41
CA ILE A 10 10.88 -30.96 -23.76
C ILE A 10 10.27 -32.37 -23.81
N SER A 11 10.91 -33.36 -23.20
CA SER A 11 10.42 -34.73 -23.19
C SER A 11 9.11 -34.88 -22.45
N ALA A 12 8.97 -34.23 -21.29
CA ALA A 12 7.70 -34.19 -20.54
C ALA A 12 6.59 -33.42 -21.30
N GLY A 13 6.93 -32.31 -21.95
CA GLY A 13 5.99 -31.54 -22.76
C GLY A 13 5.50 -32.27 -24.00
N ARG A 14 6.31 -33.16 -24.60
CA ARG A 14 5.90 -34.07 -25.68
C ARG A 14 5.11 -35.28 -25.20
N GLY A 15 5.11 -35.57 -23.89
CA GLY A 15 4.52 -36.78 -23.31
C GLY A 15 5.43 -38.03 -23.46
N ASP A 16 6.69 -37.87 -23.88
CA ASP A 16 7.67 -38.96 -23.97
C ASP A 16 8.19 -39.38 -22.57
N ALA A 17 8.02 -38.51 -21.57
CA ALA A 17 8.32 -38.76 -20.17
C ALA A 17 7.18 -38.26 -19.26
N LEU A 18 7.03 -38.89 -18.09
CA LEU A 18 6.08 -38.46 -17.10
C LEU A 18 6.43 -37.05 -16.55
N ALA A 19 5.45 -36.18 -16.48
CA ALA A 19 5.58 -34.94 -15.74
C ALA A 19 5.75 -35.18 -14.23
N ASP A 20 6.32 -34.23 -13.49
CA ASP A 20 6.47 -34.39 -12.04
C ASP A 20 5.10 -34.30 -11.33
N LEU A 21 4.23 -33.39 -11.79
CA LEU A 21 2.85 -33.21 -11.32
C LEU A 21 1.93 -32.98 -12.52
N VAL A 22 0.74 -33.58 -12.49
CA VAL A 22 -0.33 -33.24 -13.43
C VAL A 22 -1.58 -32.88 -12.65
N LEU A 23 -2.10 -31.67 -12.91
CA LEU A 23 -3.42 -31.25 -12.44
C LEU A 23 -4.44 -31.67 -13.49
N LYS A 24 -5.26 -32.66 -13.14
CA LYS A 24 -6.21 -33.33 -14.04
C LYS A 24 -7.55 -32.60 -14.09
N ASN A 25 -8.22 -32.66 -15.24
CA ASN A 25 -9.59 -32.18 -15.41
C ASN A 25 -9.79 -30.71 -14.99
N ALA A 26 -8.83 -29.84 -15.32
CA ALA A 26 -8.87 -28.42 -15.02
C ALA A 26 -9.74 -27.63 -16.01
N ARG A 27 -10.47 -26.62 -15.52
CA ARG A 27 -11.00 -25.52 -16.35
C ARG A 27 -10.01 -24.37 -16.29
N ILE A 28 -9.21 -24.19 -17.32
CA ILE A 28 -8.09 -23.26 -17.35
C ILE A 28 -8.58 -21.89 -17.83
N VAL A 29 -8.37 -20.85 -17.04
CA VAL A 29 -8.60 -19.47 -17.46
C VAL A 29 -7.48 -19.06 -18.41
N ASN A 30 -7.81 -18.94 -19.69
CA ASN A 30 -6.88 -18.58 -20.72
C ASN A 30 -6.85 -17.06 -20.91
N VAL A 31 -5.83 -16.42 -20.30
CA VAL A 31 -5.67 -14.96 -20.31
C VAL A 31 -5.18 -14.40 -21.65
N PHE A 32 -4.83 -15.25 -22.62
CA PHE A 32 -4.47 -14.81 -23.98
C PHE A 32 -5.67 -14.67 -24.91
N THR A 33 -6.74 -15.45 -24.65
CA THR A 33 -7.92 -15.53 -25.51
C THR A 33 -9.19 -15.07 -24.80
N ASP A 34 -9.08 -14.68 -23.53
CA ASP A 34 -10.19 -14.32 -22.64
C ASP A 34 -11.24 -15.43 -22.51
N GLY A 35 -10.81 -16.68 -22.70
CA GLY A 35 -11.63 -17.89 -22.72
C GLY A 35 -11.35 -18.85 -21.56
N ILE A 36 -12.06 -20.00 -21.61
CA ILE A 36 -11.86 -21.10 -20.66
C ILE A 36 -11.64 -22.38 -21.45
N ASP A 37 -10.49 -23.03 -21.24
CA ASP A 37 -10.15 -24.30 -21.83
C ASP A 37 -10.33 -25.44 -20.81
N THR A 38 -10.69 -26.63 -21.28
CA THR A 38 -10.73 -27.84 -20.42
C THR A 38 -9.59 -28.75 -20.82
N ALA A 39 -8.62 -28.96 -19.90
CA ALA A 39 -7.44 -29.78 -20.14
C ALA A 39 -6.73 -30.16 -18.83
N ASP A 40 -5.76 -31.09 -18.91
CA ASP A 40 -4.80 -31.30 -17.83
C ASP A 40 -3.65 -30.29 -17.95
N ILE A 41 -3.02 -29.97 -16.83
CA ILE A 41 -1.84 -29.11 -16.75
C ILE A 41 -0.66 -29.96 -16.28
N ALA A 42 0.33 -30.15 -17.14
CA ALA A 42 1.56 -30.88 -16.84
C ALA A 42 2.66 -29.93 -16.36
N ILE A 43 3.27 -30.26 -15.23
CA ILE A 43 4.30 -29.46 -14.55
C ILE A 43 5.57 -30.30 -14.39
N SER A 44 6.73 -29.72 -14.74
CA SER A 44 8.05 -30.33 -14.53
C SER A 44 8.99 -29.29 -13.89
N GLY A 45 9.49 -29.63 -12.69
CA GLY A 45 10.21 -28.68 -11.86
C GLY A 45 9.32 -27.48 -11.50
N ASN A 46 9.77 -26.27 -11.83
CA ASN A 46 9.09 -25.02 -11.54
C ASN A 46 8.23 -24.49 -12.72
N SER A 47 8.06 -25.25 -13.79
CA SER A 47 7.42 -24.76 -15.01
C SER A 47 6.30 -25.64 -15.50
N ILE A 48 5.30 -25.02 -16.09
CA ILE A 48 4.28 -25.66 -16.90
C ILE A 48 4.98 -26.17 -18.18
N VAL A 49 4.81 -27.44 -18.50
CA VAL A 49 5.41 -28.04 -19.70
C VAL A 49 4.39 -28.45 -20.74
N GLY A 50 3.10 -28.56 -20.35
CA GLY A 50 2.04 -28.92 -21.28
C GLY A 50 0.64 -28.58 -20.77
N VAL A 51 -0.25 -28.32 -21.71
CA VAL A 51 -1.70 -28.20 -21.53
C VAL A 51 -2.35 -29.15 -22.55
N GLY A 52 -3.15 -30.10 -22.08
CA GLY A 52 -3.72 -31.16 -22.92
C GLY A 52 -4.01 -32.41 -22.13
N THR A 53 -3.79 -33.60 -22.69
CA THR A 53 -3.89 -34.87 -21.98
C THR A 53 -2.51 -35.37 -21.59
N TYR A 54 -2.24 -35.46 -20.31
CA TYR A 54 -0.90 -35.82 -19.78
C TYR A 54 -0.98 -36.84 -18.65
N HIS A 55 0.16 -37.52 -18.41
CA HIS A 55 0.40 -38.38 -17.26
C HIS A 55 1.60 -37.89 -16.46
N GLY A 56 1.50 -38.00 -15.14
CA GLY A 56 2.51 -37.52 -14.19
C GLY A 56 2.90 -38.57 -13.15
N ARG A 57 3.99 -38.32 -12.45
CA ARG A 57 4.43 -39.11 -11.29
C ARG A 57 3.44 -38.92 -10.13
N LYS A 58 2.89 -37.69 -10.03
CA LYS A 58 1.79 -37.32 -9.14
C LYS A 58 0.67 -36.75 -9.99
N GLU A 59 -0.55 -37.24 -9.79
CA GLU A 59 -1.74 -36.70 -10.45
C GLU A 59 -2.73 -36.25 -9.39
N VAL A 60 -3.31 -35.06 -9.59
CA VAL A 60 -4.32 -34.45 -8.71
C VAL A 60 -5.55 -34.15 -9.57
N ASP A 61 -6.66 -34.81 -9.31
CA ASP A 61 -7.91 -34.54 -10.01
C ASP A 61 -8.60 -33.30 -9.41
N LEU A 62 -8.75 -32.29 -10.22
CA LEU A 62 -9.41 -31.04 -9.82
C LEU A 62 -10.94 -31.08 -9.99
N HIS A 63 -11.49 -32.19 -10.52
CA HIS A 63 -12.93 -32.40 -10.68
C HIS A 63 -13.64 -31.22 -11.41
N GLY A 64 -12.98 -30.60 -12.38
CA GLY A 64 -13.54 -29.50 -13.16
C GLY A 64 -13.51 -28.14 -12.46
N LYS A 65 -12.70 -27.96 -11.41
CA LYS A 65 -12.45 -26.64 -10.82
C LYS A 65 -11.66 -25.75 -11.76
N TYR A 66 -11.76 -24.45 -11.53
CA TYR A 66 -11.02 -23.48 -12.33
C TYR A 66 -9.57 -23.34 -11.89
N VAL A 67 -8.68 -23.19 -12.85
CA VAL A 67 -7.27 -22.87 -12.62
C VAL A 67 -6.94 -21.54 -13.27
N CYS A 68 -6.46 -20.61 -12.45
CA CYS A 68 -5.95 -19.32 -12.89
C CYS A 68 -4.43 -19.26 -12.69
N PRO A 69 -3.71 -18.36 -13.38
CA PRO A 69 -2.36 -18.00 -12.99
C PRO A 69 -2.33 -17.46 -11.56
N GLY A 70 -1.23 -17.60 -10.85
CA GLY A 70 -1.02 -16.93 -9.57
C GLY A 70 -1.16 -15.42 -9.69
N LEU A 71 -1.88 -14.81 -8.75
CA LEU A 71 -2.21 -13.40 -8.77
C LEU A 71 -0.98 -12.54 -8.48
N ILE A 72 -0.92 -11.37 -9.11
CA ILE A 72 0.16 -10.39 -8.97
C ILE A 72 -0.46 -9.05 -8.57
N ASP A 73 -0.07 -8.52 -7.41
CA ASP A 73 -0.36 -7.14 -7.06
C ASP A 73 0.71 -6.23 -7.64
N GLY A 74 0.32 -5.33 -8.54
CA GLY A 74 1.24 -4.46 -9.25
C GLY A 74 1.64 -3.19 -8.49
N HIS A 75 0.99 -2.87 -7.38
CA HIS A 75 1.31 -1.71 -6.55
C HIS A 75 0.72 -1.85 -5.15
N ILE A 76 1.60 -1.90 -4.15
CA ILE A 76 1.23 -1.98 -2.74
C ILE A 76 2.31 -1.35 -1.86
N HIS A 77 1.87 -0.80 -0.71
CA HIS A 77 2.71 -0.48 0.43
C HIS A 77 2.50 -1.58 1.48
N ILE A 78 3.48 -2.50 1.63
CA ILE A 78 3.37 -3.59 2.62
C ILE A 78 3.21 -3.01 4.02
N GLU A 79 3.86 -1.88 4.30
CA GLU A 79 3.81 -1.15 5.57
C GLU A 79 2.39 -0.77 5.96
N SER A 80 1.53 -0.42 5.01
CA SER A 80 0.12 -0.07 5.26
C SER A 80 -0.70 -1.25 5.77
N SER A 81 -0.23 -2.49 5.55
CA SER A 81 -0.80 -3.66 6.20
C SER A 81 -0.45 -3.77 7.69
N MET A 82 0.46 -2.94 8.20
CA MET A 82 1.03 -2.98 9.56
C MET A 82 1.74 -4.30 9.88
N LEU A 83 2.10 -5.09 8.87
CA LEU A 83 2.69 -6.43 8.99
C LEU A 83 4.10 -6.48 8.42
N CYS A 84 5.01 -7.15 9.11
CA CYS A 84 6.29 -7.53 8.50
C CYS A 84 6.10 -8.61 7.44
N GLY A 85 7.06 -8.72 6.50
CA GLY A 85 6.98 -9.59 5.33
C GLY A 85 6.43 -11.01 5.56
N PRO A 86 6.92 -11.79 6.56
CA PRO A 86 6.40 -13.13 6.82
C PRO A 86 4.93 -13.17 7.27
N ALA A 87 4.47 -12.21 8.08
CA ALA A 87 3.07 -12.12 8.48
C ALA A 87 2.19 -11.64 7.32
N PHE A 88 2.70 -10.73 6.49
CA PHE A 88 2.06 -10.31 5.25
C PHE A 88 1.90 -11.49 4.28
N GLU A 89 2.96 -12.29 4.04
CA GLU A 89 2.86 -13.51 3.22
C GLU A 89 1.75 -14.43 3.69
N GLN A 90 1.66 -14.68 5.01
CA GLN A 90 0.64 -15.54 5.59
C GLN A 90 -0.77 -15.00 5.36
N ALA A 91 -0.94 -13.69 5.32
CA ALA A 91 -2.24 -13.06 5.06
C ALA A 91 -2.63 -13.10 3.57
N VAL A 92 -1.68 -12.99 2.61
CA VAL A 92 -2.04 -12.82 1.20
C VAL A 92 -1.88 -14.08 0.34
N LEU A 93 -0.94 -14.99 0.69
CA LEU A 93 -0.67 -16.20 -0.08
C LEU A 93 -1.89 -17.14 -0.16
N PRO A 94 -2.66 -17.37 0.93
CA PRO A 94 -3.89 -18.17 0.86
C PRO A 94 -4.98 -17.60 -0.04
N HIS A 95 -4.93 -16.29 -0.32
CA HIS A 95 -5.81 -15.59 -1.26
C HIS A 95 -5.31 -15.64 -2.71
N GLY A 96 -4.26 -16.42 -2.97
CA GLY A 96 -3.77 -16.67 -4.33
C GLY A 96 -2.77 -15.66 -4.85
N THR A 97 -2.38 -14.64 -4.07
CA THR A 97 -1.33 -13.70 -4.46
C THR A 97 0.02 -14.40 -4.35
N THR A 98 0.69 -14.57 -5.48
CA THR A 98 1.99 -15.25 -5.58
C THR A 98 3.15 -14.28 -5.82
N ALA A 99 2.85 -13.04 -6.17
CA ALA A 99 3.82 -11.97 -6.33
C ALA A 99 3.21 -10.61 -5.99
N VAL A 100 4.04 -9.71 -5.47
CA VAL A 100 3.71 -8.30 -5.25
C VAL A 100 4.84 -7.40 -5.74
N VAL A 101 4.49 -6.20 -6.19
CA VAL A 101 5.43 -5.12 -6.49
C VAL A 101 5.18 -4.02 -5.46
N THR A 102 6.11 -3.88 -4.51
CA THR A 102 5.96 -2.95 -3.39
C THR A 102 6.81 -1.71 -3.58
N ASP A 103 6.28 -0.57 -3.14
CA ASP A 103 7.02 0.66 -2.95
C ASP A 103 7.25 0.87 -1.44
N PRO A 104 8.46 0.70 -0.92
CA PRO A 104 8.77 0.85 0.50
C PRO A 104 9.11 2.30 0.87
N HIS A 105 8.43 3.29 0.30
CA HIS A 105 8.73 4.69 0.61
C HIS A 105 8.33 5.06 2.05
N GLU A 106 7.35 4.38 2.62
CA GLU A 106 6.87 4.63 3.97
C GLU A 106 7.96 4.37 5.01
N ILE A 107 8.52 3.17 5.05
CA ILE A 107 9.64 2.86 5.94
C ILE A 107 10.90 3.64 5.56
N SER A 108 11.08 3.97 4.28
CA SER A 108 12.23 4.76 3.83
C SER A 108 12.14 6.22 4.27
N ASN A 109 10.94 6.79 4.43
CA ASN A 109 10.75 8.11 5.03
C ASN A 109 11.14 8.13 6.51
N VAL A 110 11.02 7.01 7.21
CA VAL A 110 11.42 6.89 8.62
C VAL A 110 12.90 6.56 8.78
N ALA A 111 13.38 5.53 8.10
CA ALA A 111 14.69 4.92 8.36
C ALA A 111 15.63 4.92 7.14
N GLY A 112 15.32 5.66 6.09
CA GLY A 112 16.16 5.81 4.92
C GLY A 112 16.53 4.47 4.25
N LEU A 113 17.82 4.34 3.92
CA LEU A 113 18.35 3.11 3.30
C LEU A 113 18.28 1.90 4.23
N GLU A 114 18.37 2.09 5.56
CA GLU A 114 18.23 0.99 6.51
C GLU A 114 16.82 0.39 6.45
N GLY A 115 15.78 1.23 6.27
CA GLY A 115 14.40 0.81 6.03
C GLY A 115 14.24 0.01 4.73
N LEU A 116 14.83 0.50 3.65
CA LEU A 116 14.83 -0.22 2.36
C LEU A 116 15.55 -1.57 2.48
N ASP A 117 16.72 -1.61 3.11
CA ASP A 117 17.47 -2.84 3.36
C ASP A 117 16.68 -3.83 4.23
N PHE A 118 15.97 -3.33 5.24
CA PHE A 118 15.10 -4.14 6.09
C PHE A 118 14.02 -4.85 5.27
N MET A 119 13.32 -4.13 4.42
CA MET A 119 12.28 -4.70 3.56
C MET A 119 12.87 -5.73 2.58
N LEU A 120 13.99 -5.43 1.96
CA LEU A 120 14.70 -6.35 1.06
C LEU A 120 15.15 -7.63 1.78
N GLU A 121 15.69 -7.54 2.99
CA GLU A 121 16.22 -8.70 3.72
C GLU A 121 15.10 -9.57 4.30
N THR A 122 14.10 -8.97 4.96
CA THR A 122 13.00 -9.71 5.62
C THR A 122 12.04 -10.39 4.64
N THR A 123 12.06 -10.00 3.37
CA THR A 123 11.25 -10.61 2.31
C THR A 123 12.01 -11.57 1.41
N LYS A 124 13.33 -11.71 1.58
CA LYS A 124 14.20 -12.46 0.67
C LYS A 124 13.88 -13.95 0.56
N ASN A 125 13.48 -14.57 1.66
CA ASN A 125 13.27 -16.02 1.75
C ASN A 125 11.78 -16.42 1.82
N LEU A 126 10.89 -15.52 1.42
CA LEU A 126 9.47 -15.80 1.37
C LEU A 126 9.13 -16.72 0.18
N THR A 127 8.03 -17.44 0.30
CA THR A 127 7.39 -18.15 -0.81
C THR A 127 6.77 -17.15 -1.80
N LEU A 128 6.20 -16.08 -1.27
CA LEU A 128 5.72 -14.93 -2.02
C LEU A 128 6.90 -14.24 -2.74
N SER A 129 6.79 -14.01 -4.03
CA SER A 129 7.77 -13.18 -4.75
C SER A 129 7.52 -11.70 -4.43
N VAL A 130 8.47 -11.05 -3.76
CA VAL A 130 8.40 -9.62 -3.46
C VAL A 130 9.38 -8.86 -4.33
N TYR A 131 8.84 -8.03 -5.21
CA TYR A 131 9.60 -7.11 -6.07
C TYR A 131 9.47 -5.70 -5.53
N PHE A 132 10.43 -4.85 -5.86
CA PHE A 132 10.56 -3.51 -5.32
C PHE A 132 10.62 -2.45 -6.40
N MET A 133 9.92 -1.36 -6.16
CA MET A 133 10.16 -0.08 -6.80
C MET A 133 10.91 0.80 -5.80
N LEU A 134 11.98 1.47 -6.23
CA LEU A 134 12.77 2.33 -5.32
C LEU A 134 12.03 3.63 -5.02
N PRO A 135 12.03 4.11 -3.78
CA PRO A 135 11.30 5.32 -3.39
C PRO A 135 11.73 6.56 -4.19
N SER A 136 10.77 7.22 -4.83
CA SER A 136 11.02 8.47 -5.56
C SER A 136 10.96 9.70 -4.65
N CYS A 137 10.14 9.64 -3.61
CA CYS A 137 9.66 10.76 -2.80
C CYS A 137 10.03 10.58 -1.32
N VAL A 138 11.29 10.70 -0.98
CA VAL A 138 11.77 10.69 0.41
C VAL A 138 12.66 11.92 0.61
N PRO A 139 12.09 13.02 1.20
CA PRO A 139 10.68 13.29 1.47
C PRO A 139 9.85 13.62 0.22
N ALA A 140 8.52 13.72 0.37
CA ALA A 140 7.60 14.08 -0.70
C ALA A 140 7.81 15.53 -1.18
N THR A 141 8.04 16.46 -0.26
CA THR A 141 8.35 17.88 -0.53
C THR A 141 9.40 18.41 0.45
N ASP A 142 10.00 19.57 0.12
CA ASP A 142 10.94 20.27 1.03
C ASP A 142 10.23 20.87 2.27
N LEU A 143 8.89 20.86 2.32
CA LEU A 143 8.09 21.26 3.49
C LEU A 143 7.75 20.09 4.41
N ASP A 144 8.25 18.91 4.15
CA ASP A 144 7.98 17.72 4.95
C ASP A 144 9.25 17.29 5.70
N GLU A 145 9.14 17.17 7.02
CA GLU A 145 10.26 16.81 7.91
C GLU A 145 10.22 15.31 8.17
N SER A 146 10.87 14.55 7.27
CA SER A 146 10.94 13.09 7.36
C SER A 146 12.24 12.61 8.00
N GLY A 147 12.30 11.34 8.41
CA GLY A 147 13.49 10.74 9.04
C GLY A 147 14.69 10.59 8.10
N ALA A 148 14.48 10.73 6.79
CA ALA A 148 15.57 10.61 5.82
C ALA A 148 15.35 11.46 4.56
N VAL A 149 16.44 11.67 3.84
CA VAL A 149 16.42 12.24 2.48
C VAL A 149 17.17 11.28 1.57
N LEU A 150 16.49 10.70 0.59
CA LEU A 150 17.09 9.78 -0.37
C LEU A 150 17.32 10.46 -1.72
N ASN A 151 18.58 10.58 -2.09
CA ASN A 151 18.98 11.12 -3.39
C ASN A 151 19.28 10.01 -4.42
N ALA A 152 19.45 10.38 -5.68
CA ALA A 152 19.68 9.44 -6.76
C ALA A 152 20.97 8.59 -6.59
N GLU A 153 22.03 9.18 -6.03
CA GLU A 153 23.32 8.48 -5.82
C GLU A 153 23.19 7.35 -4.81
N GLN A 154 22.37 7.55 -3.77
CA GLN A 154 22.10 6.55 -2.73
C GLN A 154 21.24 5.40 -3.28
N LEU A 155 20.30 5.67 -4.18
CA LEU A 155 19.41 4.66 -4.77
C LEU A 155 20.07 3.85 -5.90
N ARG A 156 21.03 4.45 -6.62
CA ARG A 156 21.67 3.85 -7.80
C ARG A 156 22.20 2.41 -7.59
N PRO A 157 22.88 2.06 -6.47
CA PRO A 157 23.37 0.71 -6.26
C PRO A 157 22.28 -0.36 -6.22
N TYR A 158 21.07 0.00 -5.78
CA TYR A 158 19.95 -0.94 -5.64
C TYR A 158 19.38 -1.41 -6.97
N TYR A 159 19.56 -0.66 -8.06
CA TYR A 159 19.16 -1.13 -9.40
C TYR A 159 19.88 -2.39 -9.85
N GLY A 160 20.97 -2.79 -9.17
CA GLY A 160 21.65 -4.07 -9.36
C GLY A 160 20.94 -5.28 -8.74
N ASP A 161 20.01 -5.10 -7.80
CA ASP A 161 19.22 -6.22 -7.24
C ASP A 161 18.17 -6.64 -8.29
N PRO A 162 18.09 -7.94 -8.65
CA PRO A 162 17.12 -8.43 -9.63
C PRO A 162 15.66 -8.28 -9.20
N ARG A 163 15.38 -8.09 -7.91
CA ARG A 163 14.04 -7.82 -7.39
C ARG A 163 13.63 -6.35 -7.53
N VAL A 164 14.58 -5.45 -7.77
CA VAL A 164 14.28 -4.03 -8.01
C VAL A 164 13.88 -3.85 -9.47
N LEU A 165 12.64 -3.43 -9.71
CA LEU A 165 12.06 -3.31 -11.05
C LEU A 165 12.08 -1.89 -11.59
N GLY A 166 12.13 -0.86 -10.73
CA GLY A 166 12.07 0.51 -11.18
C GLY A 166 12.17 1.56 -10.08
N LEU A 167 11.76 2.77 -10.44
CA LEU A 167 11.51 3.90 -9.56
C LEU A 167 10.02 3.97 -9.27
N ALA A 168 9.68 4.02 -8.01
CA ALA A 168 8.31 4.03 -7.52
C ALA A 168 7.55 5.30 -7.89
N GLU A 169 6.30 5.35 -7.54
CA GLU A 169 5.37 6.43 -7.82
C GLU A 169 5.99 7.83 -7.72
N LEU A 170 6.02 8.52 -8.85
CA LEU A 170 6.63 9.84 -8.96
C LEU A 170 5.64 10.93 -8.54
N MET A 171 5.40 11.08 -7.23
CA MET A 171 4.42 12.00 -6.66
C MET A 171 4.70 13.48 -6.97
N ASN A 172 5.96 13.88 -7.10
CA ASN A 172 6.31 15.27 -7.41
C ASN A 172 6.18 15.58 -8.91
N ALA A 173 4.93 15.51 -9.42
CA ALA A 173 4.63 15.88 -10.80
C ALA A 173 5.00 17.35 -11.10
N TYR A 174 4.77 18.26 -10.13
CA TYR A 174 5.11 19.69 -10.26
C TYR A 174 6.60 19.91 -10.53
N GLY A 175 7.47 19.30 -9.74
CA GLY A 175 8.92 19.37 -9.94
C GLY A 175 9.37 18.70 -11.23
N THR A 176 8.73 17.56 -11.60
CA THR A 176 9.04 16.83 -12.83
C THR A 176 8.81 17.69 -14.06
N VAL A 177 7.63 18.31 -14.19
CA VAL A 177 7.29 19.15 -15.36
C VAL A 177 8.06 20.46 -15.41
N ARG A 178 8.68 20.86 -14.31
CA ARG A 178 9.59 22.04 -14.22
C ARG A 178 11.06 21.70 -14.24
N CYS A 179 11.38 20.44 -14.53
CA CYS A 179 12.74 19.95 -14.68
C CYS A 179 13.60 20.10 -13.42
N ASP A 180 13.05 19.79 -12.24
CA ASP A 180 13.82 19.75 -11.00
C ASP A 180 15.00 18.79 -11.15
N PRO A 181 16.25 19.27 -10.97
CA PRO A 181 17.43 18.45 -11.24
C PRO A 181 17.55 17.23 -10.33
N LYS A 182 17.03 17.26 -9.10
CA LYS A 182 17.04 16.11 -8.17
C LYS A 182 16.13 15.00 -8.68
N ILE A 183 14.96 15.36 -9.16
CA ILE A 183 13.97 14.42 -9.72
C ILE A 183 14.48 13.85 -11.04
N LEU A 184 14.93 14.71 -11.95
CA LEU A 184 15.46 14.28 -13.25
C LEU A 184 16.65 13.32 -13.10
N GLN A 185 17.48 13.50 -12.05
CA GLN A 185 18.59 12.59 -11.78
C GLN A 185 18.08 11.17 -11.40
N LYS A 186 17.05 11.07 -10.54
CA LYS A 186 16.44 9.78 -10.18
C LYS A 186 15.83 9.07 -11.40
N ILE A 187 15.09 9.81 -12.23
CA ILE A 187 14.49 9.28 -13.47
C ILE A 187 15.59 8.78 -14.42
N ARG A 188 16.65 9.57 -14.61
CA ARG A 188 17.77 9.22 -15.50
C ARG A 188 18.46 7.95 -15.02
N ASP A 189 18.82 7.85 -13.74
CA ASP A 189 19.52 6.70 -13.20
C ASP A 189 18.67 5.40 -13.33
N CYS A 190 17.36 5.51 -13.11
CA CYS A 190 16.42 4.41 -13.31
C CYS A 190 16.36 3.96 -14.78
N THR A 191 16.18 4.91 -15.70
CA THR A 191 16.06 4.61 -17.13
C THR A 191 17.38 4.12 -17.74
N GLU A 192 18.54 4.63 -17.33
CA GLU A 192 19.87 4.15 -17.72
C GLU A 192 20.11 2.71 -17.21
N ALA A 193 19.54 2.32 -16.07
CA ALA A 193 19.55 0.96 -15.59
C ALA A 193 18.56 0.03 -16.35
N GLY A 194 17.83 0.54 -17.34
CA GLY A 194 16.85 -0.23 -18.12
C GLY A 194 15.59 -0.59 -17.31
N LYS A 195 15.27 0.19 -16.28
CA LYS A 195 14.15 -0.01 -15.37
C LYS A 195 13.01 0.96 -15.68
N ILE A 196 11.82 0.71 -15.13
CA ILE A 196 10.62 1.52 -15.36
C ILE A 196 10.45 2.60 -14.31
N VAL A 197 9.65 3.62 -14.61
CA VAL A 197 9.27 4.69 -13.67
C VAL A 197 7.75 4.67 -13.55
N ASP A 198 7.25 4.43 -12.33
CA ASP A 198 5.84 4.51 -12.01
C ASP A 198 5.40 5.94 -11.70
N GLY A 199 4.12 6.21 -11.88
CA GLY A 199 3.55 7.54 -11.70
C GLY A 199 2.49 7.60 -10.62
N HIS A 200 2.33 8.84 -10.13
CA HIS A 200 1.31 9.30 -9.22
C HIS A 200 0.97 10.74 -9.61
N ALA A 201 -0.10 10.93 -10.35
CA ALA A 201 -0.38 12.23 -10.95
C ALA A 201 -1.89 12.52 -11.01
N PRO A 202 -2.56 12.67 -9.84
CA PRO A 202 -3.99 12.95 -9.81
C PRO A 202 -4.31 14.25 -10.56
N LEU A 203 -5.32 14.20 -11.42
CA LEU A 203 -5.84 15.32 -12.20
C LEU A 203 -4.82 16.00 -13.16
N LEU A 204 -3.63 15.43 -13.34
CA LEU A 204 -2.66 15.95 -14.29
C LEU A 204 -3.14 15.72 -15.72
N SER A 205 -3.17 16.76 -16.53
CA SER A 205 -3.78 16.77 -17.87
C SER A 205 -3.00 17.59 -18.89
N ASP A 206 -3.41 17.57 -20.14
CA ASP A 206 -2.92 18.40 -21.22
C ASP A 206 -1.39 18.39 -21.41
N LYS A 207 -0.76 19.55 -21.43
CA LYS A 207 0.68 19.70 -21.69
C LYS A 207 1.54 19.24 -20.53
N ASP A 208 1.09 19.42 -19.29
CA ASP A 208 1.80 18.96 -18.11
C ASP A 208 1.81 17.43 -18.05
N LEU A 209 0.69 16.77 -18.41
CA LEU A 209 0.65 15.31 -18.57
C LEU A 209 1.62 14.85 -19.67
N ASN A 210 1.64 15.53 -20.83
CA ASN A 210 2.60 15.20 -21.88
C ASN A 210 4.05 15.32 -21.42
N ALA A 211 4.39 16.37 -20.66
CA ALA A 211 5.73 16.58 -20.11
C ALA A 211 6.09 15.48 -19.09
N TYR A 212 5.16 15.11 -18.23
CA TYR A 212 5.33 14.05 -17.23
C TYR A 212 5.58 12.68 -17.87
N ILE A 213 4.80 12.33 -18.90
CA ILE A 213 4.99 11.10 -19.69
C ILE A 213 6.31 11.15 -20.48
N ALA A 214 6.65 12.30 -21.07
CA ALA A 214 7.91 12.49 -21.80
C ALA A 214 9.15 12.37 -20.91
N ALA A 215 9.01 12.61 -19.60
CA ALA A 215 10.08 12.35 -18.64
C ALA A 215 10.34 10.84 -18.42
N GLY A 216 9.47 9.96 -18.91
CA GLY A 216 9.62 8.49 -18.83
C GLY A 216 8.65 7.79 -17.89
N VAL A 217 7.65 8.50 -17.34
CA VAL A 217 6.66 7.92 -16.42
C VAL A 217 5.62 7.10 -17.20
N GLN A 218 5.46 5.82 -16.82
CA GLN A 218 4.76 4.84 -17.66
C GLN A 218 3.38 4.43 -17.13
N SER A 219 3.03 4.77 -15.88
CA SER A 219 1.78 4.38 -15.24
C SER A 219 1.14 5.53 -14.46
N ASP A 220 -0.09 5.29 -14.00
CA ASP A 220 -0.75 6.09 -12.97
C ASP A 220 -1.80 5.25 -12.25
N HIS A 221 -1.93 5.44 -10.92
CA HIS A 221 -2.92 4.77 -10.08
C HIS A 221 -3.94 5.74 -9.46
N GLU A 222 -3.80 7.05 -9.69
CA GLU A 222 -4.60 8.09 -9.05
C GLU A 222 -5.89 8.46 -9.81
N CYS A 223 -6.14 7.87 -10.99
CA CYS A 223 -7.32 8.20 -11.76
C CYS A 223 -8.61 7.96 -10.97
N SER A 224 -9.38 9.01 -10.71
CA SER A 224 -10.65 8.96 -9.99
C SER A 224 -11.89 8.86 -10.89
N ASN A 225 -11.73 9.10 -12.19
CA ASN A 225 -12.81 9.09 -13.19
C ASN A 225 -12.33 8.56 -14.53
N ILE A 226 -13.29 8.22 -15.40
CA ILE A 226 -13.00 7.59 -16.70
C ILE A 226 -12.34 8.54 -17.68
N GLU A 227 -12.68 9.83 -17.64
CA GLU A 227 -12.17 10.85 -18.55
C GLU A 227 -10.65 11.00 -18.35
N GLU A 228 -10.21 11.12 -17.11
CA GLU A 228 -8.81 11.19 -16.73
C GLU A 228 -8.04 9.93 -17.15
N ALA A 229 -8.58 8.75 -16.82
CA ALA A 229 -7.97 7.47 -17.18
C ALA A 229 -7.83 7.30 -18.69
N MET A 230 -8.86 7.69 -19.46
CA MET A 230 -8.85 7.64 -20.93
C MET A 230 -7.86 8.64 -21.53
N GLU A 231 -7.66 9.80 -20.93
CA GLU A 231 -6.65 10.77 -21.37
C GLU A 231 -5.24 10.19 -21.23
N LYS A 232 -4.93 9.58 -20.09
CA LYS A 232 -3.63 8.93 -19.79
C LYS A 232 -3.39 7.71 -20.70
N LEU A 233 -4.39 6.82 -20.84
CA LEU A 233 -4.33 5.66 -21.76
C LEU A 233 -4.05 6.06 -23.21
N ARG A 234 -4.72 7.09 -23.74
CA ARG A 234 -4.50 7.59 -25.10
C ARG A 234 -3.09 8.10 -25.32
N ARG A 235 -2.39 8.50 -24.26
CA ARG A 235 -0.98 8.93 -24.27
C ARG A 235 0.00 7.80 -23.95
N GLY A 236 -0.50 6.58 -23.78
CA GLY A 236 0.32 5.39 -23.65
C GLY A 236 0.66 4.96 -22.21
N GLN A 237 0.12 5.62 -21.18
CA GLN A 237 0.29 5.13 -19.81
C GLN A 237 -0.51 3.86 -19.54
N TYR A 238 -0.05 3.07 -18.58
CA TYR A 238 -0.84 2.02 -17.94
C TYR A 238 -1.66 2.63 -16.81
N ILE A 239 -2.85 2.09 -16.58
CA ILE A 239 -3.72 2.47 -15.48
C ILE A 239 -3.75 1.34 -14.44
N MET A 240 -3.38 1.65 -13.23
CA MET A 240 -3.49 0.76 -12.08
C MET A 240 -4.79 1.08 -11.36
N ILE A 241 -5.71 0.13 -11.31
CA ILE A 241 -7.04 0.30 -10.74
C ILE A 241 -7.00 -0.16 -9.30
N ARG A 242 -7.13 0.80 -8.37
CA ARG A 242 -7.02 0.54 -6.94
C ARG A 242 -8.32 0.02 -6.34
N GLU A 243 -8.18 -0.94 -5.44
CA GLU A 243 -9.26 -1.41 -4.58
C GLU A 243 -8.67 -1.87 -3.24
N GLY A 244 -8.15 -0.90 -2.49
CA GLY A 244 -7.56 -1.07 -1.17
C GLY A 244 -8.53 -0.77 -0.03
N THR A 245 -7.99 -0.38 1.12
CA THR A 245 -8.79 0.11 2.26
C THR A 245 -9.17 1.57 2.06
N ALA A 246 -8.19 2.43 1.74
CA ALA A 246 -8.37 3.87 1.58
C ALA A 246 -8.92 4.24 0.20
N ALA A 247 -8.23 3.82 -0.85
CA ALA A 247 -8.54 4.22 -2.22
C ALA A 247 -9.32 3.14 -2.98
N LYS A 248 -10.46 3.51 -3.56
CA LYS A 248 -11.38 2.61 -4.27
C LYS A 248 -11.91 3.30 -5.52
N ASN A 249 -11.26 3.08 -6.66
CA ASN A 249 -11.66 3.72 -7.92
C ASN A 249 -12.22 2.75 -8.97
N MET A 250 -12.35 1.46 -8.64
CA MET A 250 -12.78 0.43 -9.60
C MET A 250 -14.14 0.73 -10.22
N GLU A 251 -15.13 1.16 -9.44
CA GLU A 251 -16.48 1.42 -9.94
C GLU A 251 -16.50 2.51 -11.03
N ALA A 252 -15.76 3.59 -10.81
CA ALA A 252 -15.62 4.68 -11.78
C ALA A 252 -14.89 4.23 -13.05
N LEU A 253 -13.99 3.25 -12.93
CA LEU A 253 -13.14 2.78 -14.02
C LEU A 253 -13.63 1.48 -14.68
N MET A 254 -14.81 0.97 -14.34
CA MET A 254 -15.39 -0.24 -14.95
C MET A 254 -15.44 -0.21 -16.49
N PRO A 255 -15.63 0.92 -17.18
CA PRO A 255 -15.57 0.96 -18.66
C PRO A 255 -14.23 0.47 -19.26
N LEU A 256 -13.16 0.38 -18.46
CA LEU A 256 -11.84 -0.10 -18.89
C LEU A 256 -11.71 -1.64 -18.88
N PHE A 257 -12.65 -2.37 -18.26
CA PHE A 257 -12.62 -3.84 -18.17
C PHE A 257 -13.07 -4.54 -19.46
N ARG A 258 -12.59 -4.04 -20.57
CA ARG A 258 -12.84 -4.61 -21.91
C ARG A 258 -11.71 -4.28 -22.87
N GLU A 259 -11.58 -5.07 -23.95
CA GLU A 259 -10.66 -4.71 -25.03
C GLU A 259 -11.08 -3.40 -25.73
N PRO A 260 -10.11 -2.58 -26.17
CA PRO A 260 -8.66 -2.79 -26.10
C PRO A 260 -8.03 -2.28 -24.80
N TYR A 261 -8.81 -1.77 -23.84
CA TYR A 261 -8.29 -1.04 -22.66
C TYR A 261 -7.67 -1.97 -21.61
N CYS A 262 -8.33 -3.10 -21.34
CA CYS A 262 -7.91 -4.02 -20.26
C CYS A 262 -6.48 -4.55 -20.42
N SER A 263 -5.93 -4.56 -21.63
CA SER A 263 -4.54 -4.95 -21.89
C SER A 263 -3.48 -3.93 -21.40
N ARG A 264 -3.94 -2.74 -20.99
CA ARG A 264 -3.09 -1.71 -20.37
C ARG A 264 -3.63 -1.25 -19.01
N CYS A 265 -4.51 -2.04 -18.40
CA CYS A 265 -5.05 -1.76 -17.07
C CYS A 265 -4.78 -2.96 -16.15
N MET A 266 -4.34 -2.72 -14.93
CA MET A 266 -4.09 -3.77 -13.95
C MET A 266 -4.81 -3.49 -12.63
N LEU A 267 -5.14 -4.54 -11.90
CA LEU A 267 -5.71 -4.46 -10.57
C LEU A 267 -4.59 -4.39 -9.53
N VAL A 268 -4.73 -3.47 -8.58
CA VAL A 268 -3.77 -3.24 -7.51
C VAL A 268 -4.50 -2.98 -6.19
N THR A 269 -3.80 -3.06 -5.06
CA THR A 269 -4.41 -2.75 -3.77
C THR A 269 -4.04 -1.39 -3.24
N ASP A 270 -2.81 -0.93 -3.46
CA ASP A 270 -2.27 0.26 -2.80
C ASP A 270 -2.25 0.05 -1.26
N ASP A 271 -2.84 0.92 -0.45
CA ASP A 271 -2.95 0.78 1.00
C ASP A 271 -4.03 -0.24 1.39
N LYS A 272 -3.66 -1.33 2.03
CA LYS A 272 -4.62 -2.35 2.50
C LYS A 272 -4.33 -2.81 3.92
N HIS A 273 -5.31 -2.60 4.81
CA HIS A 273 -5.21 -2.89 6.24
C HIS A 273 -5.32 -4.40 6.55
N PRO A 274 -4.76 -4.84 7.70
CA PRO A 274 -4.72 -6.27 8.04
C PRO A 274 -6.11 -6.91 8.23
N GLY A 275 -7.09 -6.16 8.73
CA GLY A 275 -8.48 -6.64 8.84
C GLY A 275 -9.08 -6.95 7.47
N ASP A 276 -8.93 -6.04 6.50
CA ASP A 276 -9.43 -6.25 5.14
C ASP A 276 -8.72 -7.43 4.44
N LEU A 277 -7.42 -7.61 4.70
CA LEU A 277 -6.67 -8.75 4.16
C LEU A 277 -7.23 -10.09 4.65
N LEU A 278 -7.58 -10.18 5.94
CA LEU A 278 -8.10 -11.42 6.54
C LEU A 278 -9.57 -11.66 6.21
N ASP A 279 -10.40 -10.61 6.22
CA ASP A 279 -11.86 -10.73 6.07
C ASP A 279 -12.29 -10.80 4.60
N SER A 280 -11.68 -9.97 3.75
CA SER A 280 -12.09 -9.80 2.35
C SER A 280 -11.15 -10.49 1.37
N GLY A 281 -9.89 -10.67 1.75
CA GLY A 281 -8.82 -11.15 0.88
C GLY A 281 -7.98 -10.02 0.28
N HIS A 282 -7.18 -10.37 -0.69
CA HIS A 282 -6.22 -9.48 -1.36
C HIS A 282 -6.67 -9.17 -2.82
N ILE A 283 -5.87 -9.50 -3.82
CA ILE A 283 -6.23 -9.32 -5.24
C ILE A 283 -7.42 -10.20 -5.67
N ASP A 284 -7.65 -11.34 -5.02
CA ASP A 284 -8.85 -12.16 -5.23
C ASP A 284 -10.14 -11.39 -4.93
N SER A 285 -10.14 -10.52 -3.92
CA SER A 285 -11.27 -9.66 -3.60
C SER A 285 -11.54 -8.62 -4.69
N ASN A 286 -10.47 -8.10 -5.30
CA ASN A 286 -10.59 -7.15 -6.41
C ASN A 286 -11.17 -7.83 -7.66
N ILE A 287 -10.71 -9.05 -7.98
CA ILE A 287 -11.29 -9.85 -9.08
C ILE A 287 -12.76 -10.15 -8.81
N ARG A 288 -13.11 -10.59 -7.59
CA ARG A 288 -14.49 -10.87 -7.19
C ARG A 288 -15.39 -9.64 -7.31
N LYS A 289 -14.90 -8.46 -6.88
CA LYS A 289 -15.62 -7.19 -7.05
C LYS A 289 -15.80 -6.84 -8.54
N ALA A 290 -14.75 -6.95 -9.34
CA ALA A 290 -14.81 -6.66 -10.77
C ALA A 290 -15.85 -7.54 -11.49
N ILE A 291 -15.87 -8.85 -11.20
CA ILE A 291 -16.86 -9.77 -11.77
C ILE A 291 -18.29 -9.40 -11.35
N ARG A 292 -18.52 -9.07 -10.08
CA ARG A 292 -19.83 -8.61 -9.59
C ARG A 292 -20.31 -7.32 -10.28
N LEU A 293 -19.38 -6.45 -10.64
CA LEU A 293 -19.66 -5.22 -11.40
C LEU A 293 -19.83 -5.45 -12.91
N GLY A 294 -19.68 -6.69 -13.39
CA GLY A 294 -19.94 -7.09 -14.77
C GLY A 294 -18.70 -7.30 -15.64
N ALA A 295 -17.50 -7.33 -15.07
CA ALA A 295 -16.30 -7.71 -15.82
C ALA A 295 -16.36 -9.18 -16.23
N GLY A 296 -15.87 -9.52 -17.42
CA GLY A 296 -15.63 -10.91 -17.80
C GLY A 296 -14.59 -11.56 -16.88
N PRO A 297 -14.83 -12.78 -16.35
CA PRO A 297 -13.92 -13.41 -15.42
C PRO A 297 -12.48 -13.53 -15.92
N ALA A 298 -12.28 -13.95 -17.17
CA ALA A 298 -10.95 -14.07 -17.77
C ALA A 298 -10.27 -12.71 -17.93
N VAL A 299 -11.02 -11.64 -18.23
CA VAL A 299 -10.50 -10.27 -18.28
C VAL A 299 -10.04 -9.80 -16.91
N ALA A 300 -10.85 -9.99 -15.87
CA ALA A 300 -10.47 -9.61 -14.50
C ALA A 300 -9.20 -10.37 -14.04
N VAL A 301 -9.11 -11.67 -14.31
CA VAL A 301 -7.90 -12.47 -14.02
C VAL A 301 -6.69 -11.97 -14.83
N LYS A 302 -6.85 -11.68 -16.12
CA LYS A 302 -5.79 -11.12 -16.98
C LYS A 302 -5.24 -9.81 -16.44
N MET A 303 -6.10 -8.92 -15.94
CA MET A 303 -5.71 -7.64 -15.34
C MET A 303 -4.99 -7.81 -13.99
N ALA A 304 -5.12 -8.96 -13.35
CA ALA A 304 -4.46 -9.30 -12.08
C ALA A 304 -3.27 -10.27 -12.24
N THR A 305 -2.89 -10.62 -13.47
CA THR A 305 -1.86 -11.64 -13.72
C THR A 305 -0.97 -11.29 -14.90
N LEU A 306 -1.45 -11.45 -16.13
CA LEU A 306 -0.65 -11.24 -17.35
C LEU A 306 -0.27 -9.77 -17.55
N VAL A 307 -1.18 -8.83 -17.31
CA VAL A 307 -0.91 -7.41 -17.53
C VAL A 307 0.17 -6.88 -16.59
N PRO A 308 0.09 -7.07 -15.24
CA PRO A 308 1.20 -6.68 -14.37
C PRO A 308 2.50 -7.40 -14.71
N ALA A 309 2.46 -8.71 -15.04
CA ALA A 309 3.66 -9.43 -15.45
C ALA A 309 4.33 -8.83 -16.71
N GLN A 310 3.54 -8.42 -17.70
CA GLN A 310 4.05 -7.77 -18.91
C GLN A 310 4.60 -6.37 -18.61
N TYR A 311 3.90 -5.58 -17.83
CA TYR A 311 4.31 -4.23 -17.47
C TYR A 311 5.65 -4.21 -16.74
N PHE A 312 5.81 -5.05 -15.73
CA PHE A 312 7.04 -5.15 -14.93
C PHE A 312 8.13 -6.03 -15.57
N GLY A 313 7.90 -6.58 -16.76
CA GLY A 313 8.87 -7.42 -17.44
C GLY A 313 9.14 -8.77 -16.75
N LEU A 314 8.20 -9.30 -15.98
CA LEU A 314 8.27 -10.60 -15.32
C LEU A 314 8.06 -11.70 -16.35
N LYS A 315 9.13 -12.06 -17.02
CA LYS A 315 9.09 -13.03 -18.13
C LYS A 315 8.55 -14.38 -17.68
N GLN A 316 7.62 -14.94 -18.48
CA GLN A 316 7.03 -16.26 -18.23
C GLN A 316 6.24 -16.37 -16.92
N HIS A 317 5.64 -15.26 -16.46
CA HIS A 317 4.69 -15.22 -15.35
C HIS A 317 3.31 -14.73 -15.83
N GLY A 318 2.27 -15.02 -15.05
CA GLY A 318 0.93 -14.49 -15.26
C GLY A 318 0.06 -15.22 -16.27
N ALA A 319 0.43 -16.44 -16.71
CA ALA A 319 -0.39 -17.25 -17.60
C ALA A 319 -0.25 -18.75 -17.31
N VAL A 320 -1.28 -19.53 -17.65
CA VAL A 320 -1.25 -21.00 -17.63
C VAL A 320 -0.90 -21.50 -19.04
N ALA A 321 0.38 -21.58 -19.33
CA ALA A 321 0.86 -21.98 -20.66
C ALA A 321 2.23 -22.68 -20.59
N PRO A 322 2.56 -23.55 -21.57
CA PRO A 322 3.88 -24.18 -21.63
C PRO A 322 5.03 -23.15 -21.64
N GLY A 323 6.03 -23.37 -20.79
CA GLY A 323 7.17 -22.49 -20.59
C GLY A 323 6.98 -21.41 -19.52
N TYR A 324 5.77 -21.22 -19.01
CA TYR A 324 5.48 -20.30 -17.89
C TYR A 324 5.79 -20.94 -16.53
N ALA A 325 6.02 -20.10 -15.55
CA ALA A 325 6.18 -20.54 -14.16
C ALA A 325 4.91 -21.25 -13.69
N ALA A 326 5.08 -22.32 -12.93
CA ALA A 326 3.94 -23.06 -12.37
C ALA A 326 3.46 -22.39 -11.07
N ASP A 327 3.13 -21.10 -11.18
CA ASP A 327 2.45 -20.28 -10.18
C ASP A 327 0.96 -20.29 -10.53
N LEU A 328 0.17 -21.07 -9.79
CA LEU A 328 -1.22 -21.38 -10.14
C LEU A 328 -2.10 -21.29 -8.91
N ILE A 329 -3.36 -20.91 -9.13
CA ILE A 329 -4.40 -21.01 -8.11
C ILE A 329 -5.55 -21.87 -8.61
N VAL A 330 -6.12 -22.65 -7.72
CA VAL A 330 -7.35 -23.41 -7.95
C VAL A 330 -8.49 -22.69 -7.25
N VAL A 331 -9.51 -22.30 -7.99
CA VAL A 331 -10.68 -21.59 -7.46
C VAL A 331 -11.95 -22.39 -7.66
N SER A 332 -12.90 -22.23 -6.73
CA SER A 332 -14.17 -22.95 -6.74
C SER A 332 -15.02 -22.62 -7.96
N ASP A 333 -15.31 -21.35 -8.12
CA ASP A 333 -16.18 -20.75 -9.14
C ASP A 333 -15.84 -19.26 -9.32
N PHE A 334 -16.51 -18.57 -10.23
CA PHE A 334 -16.29 -17.14 -10.48
C PHE A 334 -17.19 -16.22 -9.63
N GLU A 335 -18.25 -16.73 -9.02
CA GLU A 335 -19.16 -15.92 -8.19
C GLU A 335 -18.51 -15.62 -6.84
N SER A 336 -18.04 -16.65 -6.15
CA SER A 336 -17.32 -16.53 -4.87
C SER A 336 -15.84 -16.23 -5.06
N PHE A 337 -15.25 -16.70 -6.14
CA PHE A 337 -13.80 -16.68 -6.42
C PHE A 337 -12.98 -17.17 -5.22
N THR A 338 -13.45 -18.25 -4.56
CA THR A 338 -12.76 -18.78 -3.39
C THR A 338 -11.53 -19.56 -3.82
N VAL A 339 -10.36 -19.13 -3.34
CA VAL A 339 -9.08 -19.81 -3.58
C VAL A 339 -8.97 -21.01 -2.67
N GLU A 340 -8.89 -22.19 -3.24
CA GLU A 340 -8.81 -23.45 -2.50
C GLU A 340 -7.38 -23.97 -2.38
N GLN A 341 -6.58 -23.80 -3.43
CA GLN A 341 -5.18 -24.24 -3.47
C GLN A 341 -4.33 -23.20 -4.19
N VAL A 342 -3.11 -23.03 -3.69
CA VAL A 342 -2.10 -22.17 -4.30
C VAL A 342 -0.83 -22.99 -4.56
N TYR A 343 -0.40 -22.98 -5.80
CA TYR A 343 0.88 -23.57 -6.23
C TYR A 343 1.87 -22.46 -6.54
N LYS A 344 3.07 -22.57 -6.01
CA LYS A 344 4.20 -21.71 -6.31
C LYS A 344 5.35 -22.53 -6.85
N ASN A 345 5.83 -22.20 -8.04
CA ASN A 345 6.88 -22.99 -8.72
C ASN A 345 6.55 -24.50 -8.76
N GLY A 346 5.29 -24.86 -9.01
CA GLY A 346 4.81 -26.23 -9.07
C GLY A 346 4.64 -26.94 -7.72
N THR A 347 4.87 -26.28 -6.61
CA THR A 347 4.70 -26.82 -5.26
C THR A 347 3.43 -26.26 -4.63
N LEU A 348 2.60 -27.11 -4.02
CA LEU A 348 1.45 -26.67 -3.22
C LEU A 348 1.96 -25.94 -1.97
N VAL A 349 1.61 -24.66 -1.82
CA VAL A 349 2.10 -23.77 -0.75
C VAL A 349 1.02 -23.25 0.19
N ALA A 350 -0.22 -23.20 -0.28
CA ALA A 350 -1.38 -22.89 0.57
C ALA A 350 -2.59 -23.71 0.15
N GLU A 351 -3.42 -24.06 1.13
CA GLU A 351 -4.63 -24.84 0.94
C GLU A 351 -5.63 -24.51 2.05
N HIS A 352 -6.93 -24.47 1.72
CA HIS A 352 -8.01 -24.21 2.66
C HIS A 352 -7.80 -22.95 3.53
N GLY A 353 -7.36 -21.86 2.90
CA GLY A 353 -7.15 -20.58 3.56
C GLY A 353 -5.91 -20.50 4.46
N LYS A 354 -4.96 -21.44 4.34
CA LYS A 354 -3.76 -21.49 5.19
C LYS A 354 -2.48 -21.70 4.40
N THR A 355 -1.44 -20.97 4.74
CA THR A 355 -0.08 -21.21 4.26
C THR A 355 0.47 -22.49 4.91
N LEU A 356 1.00 -23.42 4.10
CA LEU A 356 1.46 -24.74 4.58
C LEU A 356 2.81 -24.67 5.30
N LYS A 357 3.68 -23.77 4.88
CA LYS A 357 5.01 -23.59 5.46
C LYS A 357 5.30 -22.11 5.62
N PRO A 358 4.76 -21.46 6.66
CA PRO A 358 5.00 -20.05 6.88
C PRO A 358 6.48 -19.78 7.17
N ALA A 359 7.02 -18.71 6.58
CA ALA A 359 8.36 -18.26 6.87
C ALA A 359 8.42 -17.66 8.29
N PRO A 360 9.49 -17.90 9.07
CA PRO A 360 9.69 -17.23 10.33
C PRO A 360 10.09 -15.76 10.11
N LEU A 361 9.72 -14.91 11.05
CA LEU A 361 10.28 -13.56 11.10
C LEU A 361 11.64 -13.62 11.80
N ASP A 362 12.69 -13.36 11.05
CA ASP A 362 14.08 -13.25 11.56
C ASP A 362 14.60 -11.83 11.32
N ILE A 363 14.82 -11.09 12.39
CA ILE A 363 15.29 -9.69 12.34
C ILE A 363 16.63 -9.60 13.02
N ASP A 364 17.66 -9.23 12.28
CA ASP A 364 18.94 -8.81 12.85
C ASP A 364 18.76 -7.43 13.52
N ARG A 365 18.42 -7.44 14.83
CA ARG A 365 18.15 -6.23 15.61
C ARG A 365 19.37 -5.34 15.80
N VAL A 366 20.58 -5.86 15.58
CA VAL A 366 21.81 -5.05 15.65
C VAL A 366 22.00 -4.28 14.34
N ARG A 367 21.83 -4.98 13.20
CA ARG A 367 21.91 -4.37 11.86
C ARG A 367 20.80 -3.34 11.65
N PHE A 368 19.58 -3.65 12.08
CA PHE A 368 18.39 -2.81 11.90
C PHE A 368 18.00 -2.09 13.19
N SER A 369 18.98 -1.56 13.91
CA SER A 369 18.74 -0.92 15.21
C SER A 369 17.91 0.35 15.08
N HIS A 370 18.10 1.14 14.05
CA HIS A 370 17.33 2.36 13.80
C HIS A 370 15.88 2.04 13.38
N VAL A 371 15.67 1.03 12.54
CA VAL A 371 14.32 0.55 12.20
C VAL A 371 13.56 0.08 13.45
N MET A 372 14.24 -0.57 14.40
CA MET A 372 13.63 -1.09 15.62
C MET A 372 13.50 -0.05 16.74
N ASP A 373 14.13 1.11 16.60
CA ASP A 373 14.12 2.22 17.57
C ASP A 373 14.23 3.56 16.85
N SER A 374 13.17 3.91 16.11
CA SER A 374 13.09 5.09 15.26
C SER A 374 12.40 6.29 15.93
N PHE A 375 12.05 6.19 17.22
CA PHE A 375 11.46 7.29 17.98
C PHE A 375 12.53 8.06 18.74
N ASP A 376 12.92 9.23 18.22
CA ASP A 376 13.82 10.18 18.88
C ASP A 376 13.03 11.43 19.35
N LEU A 377 12.14 11.22 20.31
CA LEU A 377 11.23 12.21 20.87
C LEU A 377 11.21 12.11 22.39
N ASP A 378 11.36 13.24 23.07
CA ASP A 378 11.21 13.34 24.53
C ASP A 378 9.77 13.02 25.00
N GLU A 379 9.61 12.86 26.31
CA GLU A 379 8.28 12.74 26.89
C GLU A 379 7.46 14.01 26.65
N ILE A 380 6.31 13.82 25.99
CA ILE A 380 5.40 14.94 25.69
C ILE A 380 4.82 15.48 26.99
N THR A 381 4.84 16.79 27.13
CA THR A 381 4.30 17.54 28.26
C THR A 381 3.12 18.43 27.82
N LEU A 382 2.36 18.95 28.78
CA LEU A 382 1.29 19.91 28.47
C LEU A 382 1.83 21.19 27.82
N GLN A 383 3.09 21.56 28.12
CA GLN A 383 3.74 22.73 27.53
C GLN A 383 3.96 22.57 26.03
N ASP A 384 4.22 21.36 25.54
CA ASP A 384 4.42 21.08 24.12
C ASP A 384 3.13 21.21 23.30
N LEU A 385 1.99 21.13 24.00
CA LEU A 385 0.65 21.34 23.42
C LEU A 385 0.15 22.78 23.53
N GLU A 386 0.93 23.70 24.15
CA GLU A 386 0.51 25.11 24.26
C GLU A 386 0.48 25.79 22.89
N LEU A 387 -0.65 26.41 22.59
CA LEU A 387 -0.82 27.24 21.42
C LEU A 387 -0.05 28.55 21.59
N ARG A 388 1.00 28.75 20.79
CA ARG A 388 1.88 29.93 20.87
C ARG A 388 1.33 31.15 20.12
N GLU A 389 0.42 30.92 19.21
CA GLU A 389 -0.24 31.96 18.41
C GLU A 389 -1.39 32.59 19.21
N SER A 390 -1.68 33.86 18.91
CA SER A 390 -2.75 34.59 19.57
C SER A 390 -3.53 35.42 18.54
N GLY A 391 -4.86 35.44 18.67
CA GLY A 391 -5.72 36.15 17.75
C GLY A 391 -7.20 35.94 18.13
N GLU A 392 -8.06 36.54 17.32
CA GLU A 392 -9.51 36.44 17.51
C GLU A 392 -10.18 35.42 16.58
N GLN A 393 -9.39 34.90 15.60
CA GLN A 393 -9.86 33.91 14.62
C GLN A 393 -8.97 32.69 14.62
N GLU A 394 -9.54 31.54 14.31
CA GLU A 394 -8.83 30.30 14.10
C GLU A 394 -9.08 29.73 12.70
N ARG A 395 -8.05 29.11 12.16
CA ARG A 395 -8.09 28.41 10.87
C ARG A 395 -8.28 26.93 11.11
N VAL A 396 -9.38 26.38 10.61
CA VAL A 396 -9.76 24.98 10.77
C VAL A 396 -9.55 24.24 9.46
N ILE A 397 -8.87 23.10 9.52
CA ILE A 397 -8.75 22.12 8.44
C ILE A 397 -10.04 21.28 8.47
N CYS A 398 -10.96 21.53 7.55
CA CYS A 398 -12.22 20.80 7.48
C CYS A 398 -12.12 19.58 6.57
N LEU A 399 -12.41 18.42 7.12
CA LEU A 399 -12.46 17.16 6.38
C LEU A 399 -13.72 17.07 5.54
N ASN A 400 -13.59 16.55 4.32
CA ASN A 400 -14.72 16.15 3.48
C ASN A 400 -14.95 14.66 3.66
N ARG A 401 -16.19 14.27 3.93
CA ARG A 401 -16.51 12.86 4.21
C ARG A 401 -16.28 11.98 2.99
N GLY A 402 -15.45 10.94 3.16
CA GLY A 402 -15.13 9.99 2.10
C GLY A 402 -14.12 10.49 1.07
N GLU A 403 -13.49 11.65 1.31
CA GLU A 403 -12.48 12.25 0.44
C GLU A 403 -11.19 12.54 1.20
N LEU A 404 -10.07 12.56 0.47
CA LEU A 404 -8.79 13.00 1.03
C LEU A 404 -8.61 14.53 0.99
N LEU A 405 -9.41 15.23 0.18
CA LEU A 405 -9.40 16.68 0.06
C LEU A 405 -9.92 17.34 1.34
N THR A 406 -9.36 18.49 1.69
CA THR A 406 -9.82 19.31 2.82
C THR A 406 -10.28 20.68 2.36
N GLU A 407 -11.02 21.37 3.23
CA GLU A 407 -11.41 22.75 3.04
C GLU A 407 -10.87 23.63 4.17
N GLU A 408 -10.75 24.92 3.91
CA GLU A 408 -10.41 25.93 4.90
C GLU A 408 -11.68 26.56 5.46
N LYS A 409 -11.79 26.61 6.79
CA LYS A 409 -12.81 27.40 7.46
C LYS A 409 -12.16 28.34 8.48
N ILE A 410 -12.54 29.61 8.44
CA ILE A 410 -12.10 30.62 9.41
C ILE A 410 -13.29 30.92 10.31
N ILE A 411 -13.09 30.77 11.63
CA ILE A 411 -14.13 31.00 12.65
C ILE A 411 -13.55 31.81 13.82
N PRO A 412 -14.40 32.41 14.68
CA PRO A 412 -13.94 33.01 15.91
C PRO A 412 -13.24 31.99 16.81
N PHE A 413 -12.10 32.36 17.38
CA PHE A 413 -11.32 31.48 18.26
C PHE A 413 -12.12 31.18 19.55
N GLN A 414 -12.33 29.90 19.83
CA GLN A 414 -13.19 29.44 20.92
C GLN A 414 -12.37 28.92 22.12
N ARG A 415 -13.00 29.06 23.31
CA ARG A 415 -12.52 28.46 24.57
C ARG A 415 -13.68 27.88 25.35
N HIS A 416 -13.73 26.58 25.50
CA HIS A 416 -14.76 25.87 26.26
C HIS A 416 -14.18 25.29 27.55
N PRO A 417 -14.94 25.33 28.69
CA PRO A 417 -14.46 24.73 29.93
C PRO A 417 -14.14 23.24 29.79
N GLY A 418 -12.96 22.82 30.28
CA GLY A 418 -12.52 21.43 30.22
C GLY A 418 -12.09 20.95 28.84
N LYS A 419 -12.01 21.83 27.85
CA LYS A 419 -11.52 21.52 26.49
C LYS A 419 -10.23 22.27 26.21
N ALA A 420 -9.43 21.75 25.28
CA ALA A 420 -8.27 22.47 24.78
C ALA A 420 -8.69 23.77 24.07
N PRO A 421 -7.82 24.79 24.05
CA PRO A 421 -8.10 26.02 23.29
C PRO A 421 -8.34 25.72 21.81
N GLY A 422 -9.39 26.35 21.21
CA GLY A 422 -9.79 26.15 19.81
C GLY A 422 -10.68 24.92 19.57
N VAL A 423 -10.92 24.09 20.57
CA VAL A 423 -11.86 22.96 20.46
C VAL A 423 -13.29 23.47 20.56
N ASP A 424 -14.12 23.08 19.59
CA ASP A 424 -15.54 23.39 19.56
C ASP A 424 -16.37 22.11 19.35
N PRO A 425 -16.91 21.52 20.45
CA PRO A 425 -17.73 20.32 20.37
C PRO A 425 -19.01 20.44 19.57
N GLU A 426 -19.61 21.68 19.54
CA GLU A 426 -20.86 21.93 18.82
C GLU A 426 -20.66 21.92 17.31
N HIS A 427 -19.48 22.35 16.85
CA HIS A 427 -19.10 22.34 15.43
C HIS A 427 -18.16 21.19 15.06
N ASN A 428 -17.98 20.22 15.97
CA ASN A 428 -17.16 19.03 15.73
C ASN A 428 -15.70 19.37 15.36
N ILE A 429 -15.09 20.29 16.12
CA ILE A 429 -13.71 20.73 15.96
C ILE A 429 -12.88 20.21 17.12
N VAL A 430 -11.77 19.54 16.81
CA VAL A 430 -10.78 19.07 17.76
C VAL A 430 -9.42 19.73 17.52
N LYS A 431 -8.57 19.72 18.54
CA LYS A 431 -7.19 20.14 18.42
C LYS A 431 -6.38 19.05 17.74
N LEU A 432 -5.41 19.45 16.92
CA LEU A 432 -4.49 18.58 16.20
C LEU A 432 -3.06 19.03 16.49
N ALA A 433 -2.17 18.08 16.74
CA ALA A 433 -0.74 18.33 16.94
C ALA A 433 0.09 17.28 16.17
N VAL A 434 1.21 17.72 15.56
CA VAL A 434 2.18 16.86 14.89
C VAL A 434 3.55 17.11 15.50
N PHE A 435 4.12 16.06 16.11
CA PHE A 435 5.43 16.10 16.78
C PHE A 435 6.48 15.47 15.87
N GLU A 436 7.57 16.20 15.65
CA GLU A 436 8.75 15.63 15.02
C GLU A 436 9.32 14.51 15.91
N ARG A 437 9.59 13.33 15.32
CA ARG A 437 10.05 12.15 16.06
C ARG A 437 11.31 11.49 15.54
N HIS A 438 11.99 12.11 14.58
CA HIS A 438 13.11 11.51 13.85
C HIS A 438 14.46 12.07 14.26
N HIS A 439 14.53 13.38 14.57
CA HIS A 439 15.78 14.13 14.70
C HIS A 439 15.90 14.89 16.00
N HIS A 440 14.95 14.71 16.92
CA HIS A 440 14.91 15.42 18.21
C HIS A 440 14.95 16.95 18.05
N SER A 441 14.28 17.45 16.98
CA SER A 441 14.25 18.89 16.67
C SER A 441 13.41 19.71 17.65
N GLY A 442 12.47 19.04 18.32
CA GLY A 442 11.48 19.68 19.19
C GLY A 442 10.42 20.48 18.41
N HIS A 443 10.32 20.30 17.09
CA HIS A 443 9.28 20.93 16.30
C HIS A 443 7.92 20.30 16.59
N VAL A 444 6.92 21.15 16.83
CA VAL A 444 5.52 20.75 17.04
C VAL A 444 4.62 21.70 16.27
N GLY A 445 3.92 21.17 15.29
CA GLY A 445 2.86 21.89 14.61
C GLY A 445 1.53 21.71 15.34
N ILE A 446 0.79 22.81 15.57
CA ILE A 446 -0.53 22.79 16.22
C ILE A 446 -1.55 23.44 15.29
N GLY A 447 -2.75 22.84 15.22
CA GLY A 447 -3.85 23.33 14.42
C GLY A 447 -5.20 22.76 14.89
N PHE A 448 -6.22 22.91 14.05
CA PHE A 448 -7.58 22.50 14.36
C PHE A 448 -8.16 21.69 13.20
N LEU A 449 -8.84 20.60 13.56
CA LEU A 449 -9.42 19.64 12.63
C LEU A 449 -10.93 19.62 12.80
N GLY A 450 -11.65 20.00 11.76
CA GLY A 450 -13.12 20.02 11.72
C GLY A 450 -13.67 18.75 11.06
N ASN A 451 -14.89 18.37 11.44
CA ASN A 451 -15.62 17.21 10.95
C ASN A 451 -14.97 15.85 11.29
N PHE A 452 -14.12 15.80 12.30
CA PHE A 452 -13.38 14.60 12.69
C PHE A 452 -14.20 13.59 13.51
N SER A 453 -15.34 14.02 14.05
CA SER A 453 -16.30 13.20 14.81
C SER A 453 -15.79 12.56 16.11
N LEU A 454 -14.66 13.00 16.64
CA LEU A 454 -14.18 12.60 17.96
C LEU A 454 -14.81 13.49 19.03
N LYS A 455 -15.71 12.94 19.84
CA LYS A 455 -16.51 13.71 20.82
C LYS A 455 -15.83 13.87 22.18
N CYS A 456 -14.95 12.94 22.55
CA CYS A 456 -14.22 12.96 23.81
C CYS A 456 -12.91 12.19 23.67
N GLY A 457 -11.92 12.57 24.48
CA GLY A 457 -10.63 11.91 24.52
C GLY A 457 -9.69 12.34 23.39
N ALA A 458 -8.71 11.50 23.13
CA ALA A 458 -7.68 11.74 22.11
C ALA A 458 -7.25 10.46 21.41
N VAL A 459 -6.86 10.58 20.15
CA VAL A 459 -6.21 9.54 19.35
C VAL A 459 -4.81 9.98 18.97
N ALA A 460 -3.89 9.02 18.90
CA ALA A 460 -2.51 9.24 18.44
C ALA A 460 -2.11 8.15 17.44
N SER A 461 -1.29 8.53 16.46
CA SER A 461 -0.77 7.64 15.42
C SER A 461 0.65 8.01 15.04
N SER A 462 1.51 7.03 14.84
CA SER A 462 2.80 7.17 14.15
C SER A 462 2.70 6.89 12.65
N ILE A 463 1.52 6.53 12.16
CA ILE A 463 1.23 6.44 10.74
C ILE A 463 0.63 7.79 10.31
N ALA A 464 1.43 8.60 9.62
CA ALA A 464 1.08 9.94 9.15
C ALA A 464 1.87 10.23 7.86
N HIS A 465 1.24 9.96 6.72
CA HIS A 465 1.88 10.00 5.39
C HIS A 465 2.50 11.37 5.07
N ASP A 466 3.67 11.42 4.44
CA ASP A 466 4.61 10.30 4.22
C ASP A 466 5.73 10.34 5.27
N SER A 467 5.87 11.46 6.00
CA SER A 467 6.97 11.66 6.99
C SER A 467 6.83 10.78 8.22
N HIS A 468 5.63 10.28 8.52
CA HIS A 468 5.34 9.44 9.69
C HIS A 468 5.78 10.06 11.02
N ASN A 469 5.62 11.36 11.16
CA ASN A 469 5.70 12.05 12.43
C ASN A 469 4.55 11.63 13.36
N LEU A 470 4.71 11.84 14.67
CA LEU A 470 3.65 11.49 15.62
C LEU A 470 2.52 12.51 15.54
N ILE A 471 1.35 12.07 15.09
CA ILE A 471 0.14 12.89 14.99
C ILE A 471 -0.83 12.56 16.11
N VAL A 472 -1.38 13.60 16.75
CA VAL A 472 -2.31 13.48 17.88
C VAL A 472 -3.49 14.42 17.68
N ALA A 473 -4.71 13.90 17.81
CA ALA A 473 -5.92 14.69 17.75
C ALA A 473 -6.79 14.45 18.99
N GLY A 474 -7.37 15.50 19.57
CA GLY A 474 -8.15 15.33 20.78
C GLY A 474 -8.94 16.57 21.18
N ASP A 475 -9.82 16.39 22.16
CA ASP A 475 -10.66 17.44 22.71
C ASP A 475 -10.08 18.11 23.96
N ASN A 476 -9.05 17.50 24.57
CA ASN A 476 -8.35 18.06 25.72
C ASN A 476 -6.85 17.68 25.72
N ASP A 477 -6.02 18.58 26.25
CA ASP A 477 -4.56 18.43 26.21
C ASP A 477 -4.04 17.27 27.08
N THR A 478 -4.76 16.90 28.15
CA THR A 478 -4.35 15.81 29.06
C THR A 478 -4.43 14.46 28.36
N ASP A 479 -5.54 14.17 27.68
CA ASP A 479 -5.71 12.94 26.92
C ASP A 479 -4.81 12.92 25.67
N MET A 480 -4.59 14.07 25.01
CA MET A 480 -3.64 14.19 23.90
C MET A 480 -2.21 13.85 24.33
N MET A 481 -1.74 14.41 25.44
CA MET A 481 -0.43 14.11 26.04
C MET A 481 -0.29 12.61 26.35
N LEU A 482 -1.30 12.01 26.98
CA LEU A 482 -1.27 10.59 27.32
C LEU A 482 -1.28 9.70 26.08
N ALA A 483 -2.09 10.02 25.06
CA ALA A 483 -2.15 9.28 23.81
C ALA A 483 -0.81 9.32 23.07
N GLY A 484 -0.22 10.50 22.91
CA GLY A 484 1.11 10.67 22.29
C GLY A 484 2.20 9.90 23.04
N ASN A 485 2.25 10.00 24.37
CA ASN A 485 3.23 9.26 25.19
C ASN A 485 3.02 7.74 25.15
N THR A 486 1.78 7.26 24.97
CA THR A 486 1.48 5.84 24.78
C THR A 486 2.13 5.32 23.50
N VAL A 487 1.92 6.02 22.38
CA VAL A 487 2.53 5.66 21.09
C VAL A 487 4.05 5.75 21.16
N ARG A 488 4.60 6.80 21.78
CA ARG A 488 6.04 6.97 21.98
C ARG A 488 6.65 5.81 22.78
N LYS A 489 6.03 5.41 23.88
CA LYS A 489 6.49 4.29 24.73
C LYS A 489 6.48 2.95 23.99
N ASN A 490 5.53 2.76 23.09
CA ASN A 490 5.41 1.58 22.22
C ASN A 490 6.37 1.61 21.03
N LYS A 491 7.17 2.69 20.87
CA LYS A 491 8.05 2.93 19.72
C LYS A 491 7.27 2.99 18.40
N GLY A 492 6.03 3.44 18.47
CA GLY A 492 5.10 3.57 17.37
C GLY A 492 3.81 2.81 17.58
N GLY A 493 2.83 3.15 16.77
CA GLY A 493 1.52 2.50 16.78
C GLY A 493 0.36 3.49 16.82
N LEU A 494 -0.75 2.97 17.28
CA LEU A 494 -2.03 3.68 17.42
C LEU A 494 -2.48 3.63 18.87
N ALA A 495 -3.09 4.70 19.37
CA ALA A 495 -3.67 4.74 20.71
C ALA A 495 -4.97 5.54 20.72
N PHE A 496 -5.91 5.10 21.54
CA PHE A 496 -7.10 5.86 21.93
C PHE A 496 -7.14 6.00 23.45
N VAL A 497 -7.28 7.23 23.91
CA VAL A 497 -7.33 7.64 25.32
C VAL A 497 -8.62 8.39 25.58
N ALA A 498 -9.27 8.10 26.69
CA ALA A 498 -10.43 8.85 27.17
C ALA A 498 -10.42 8.90 28.70
N ASP A 499 -10.86 10.02 29.28
CA ASP A 499 -10.96 10.24 30.73
C ASP A 499 -9.65 9.93 31.50
N GLY A 500 -8.51 10.29 30.91
CA GLY A 500 -7.17 10.06 31.50
C GLY A 500 -6.71 8.61 31.52
N GLN A 501 -7.31 7.74 30.72
CA GLN A 501 -6.95 6.32 30.65
C GLN A 501 -6.76 5.87 29.20
N VAL A 502 -5.76 5.00 28.97
CA VAL A 502 -5.58 4.32 27.69
C VAL A 502 -6.70 3.29 27.54
N VAL A 503 -7.59 3.49 26.58
CA VAL A 503 -8.74 2.60 26.33
C VAL A 503 -8.35 1.45 25.43
N ALA A 504 -7.58 1.73 24.37
CA ALA A 504 -7.08 0.73 23.43
C ALA A 504 -5.80 1.22 22.76
N GLU A 505 -4.91 0.29 22.40
CA GLU A 505 -3.65 0.58 21.72
C GLU A 505 -3.23 -0.57 20.79
N LEU A 506 -2.44 -0.22 19.77
CA LEU A 506 -1.74 -1.15 18.88
C LEU A 506 -0.29 -0.71 18.75
N ALA A 507 0.64 -1.51 19.25
CA ALA A 507 2.08 -1.24 19.11
C ALA A 507 2.60 -1.64 17.73
N LEU A 508 3.36 -0.73 17.09
CA LEU A 508 4.00 -0.92 15.79
C LEU A 508 5.50 -0.59 15.90
N PRO A 509 6.31 -1.44 16.56
CA PRO A 509 7.68 -1.10 16.93
C PRO A 509 8.67 -1.12 15.75
N VAL A 510 8.28 -1.59 14.58
CA VAL A 510 9.13 -1.60 13.39
C VAL A 510 8.91 -0.31 12.62
N ALA A 511 9.85 0.60 12.72
CA ALA A 511 9.82 1.95 12.15
C ALA A 511 8.61 2.81 12.59
N GLY A 512 7.86 2.38 13.62
CA GLY A 512 6.59 2.99 13.98
C GLY A 512 5.44 2.65 13.04
N LEU A 513 5.61 1.71 12.11
CA LEU A 513 4.68 1.38 11.03
C LEU A 513 4.17 -0.05 11.06
N MET A 514 5.00 -1.02 11.46
CA MET A 514 4.69 -2.44 11.38
C MET A 514 4.87 -3.14 12.72
N SER A 515 4.06 -4.20 12.89
CA SER A 515 4.13 -5.12 14.03
C SER A 515 4.96 -6.36 13.70
N THR A 516 5.60 -6.93 14.73
CA THR A 516 6.22 -8.26 14.65
C THR A 516 5.25 -9.40 14.98
N GLU A 517 4.00 -9.09 15.25
CA GLU A 517 2.94 -10.05 15.57
C GLU A 517 2.30 -10.64 14.31
N SER A 518 1.44 -11.65 14.50
CA SER A 518 0.67 -12.23 13.40
C SER A 518 -0.41 -11.27 12.88
N ALA A 519 -0.86 -11.50 11.65
CA ALA A 519 -1.92 -10.70 11.03
C ALA A 519 -3.22 -10.71 11.86
N GLU A 520 -3.57 -11.87 12.44
CA GLU A 520 -4.77 -12.02 13.28
C GLU A 520 -4.66 -11.19 14.56
N SER A 521 -3.46 -11.16 15.18
CA SER A 521 -3.24 -10.35 16.39
C SER A 521 -3.36 -8.87 16.09
N VAL A 522 -2.74 -8.39 15.01
CA VAL A 522 -2.79 -6.99 14.59
C VAL A 522 -4.22 -6.58 14.20
N ALA A 523 -4.92 -7.41 13.43
CA ALA A 523 -6.32 -7.17 13.06
C ALA A 523 -7.24 -7.13 14.28
N ALA A 524 -7.07 -8.04 15.25
CA ALA A 524 -7.87 -8.05 16.47
C ALA A 524 -7.66 -6.79 17.33
N LYS A 525 -6.41 -6.30 17.45
CA LYS A 525 -6.10 -5.06 18.16
C LYS A 525 -6.66 -3.83 17.44
N MET A 526 -6.58 -3.81 16.10
CA MET A 526 -7.17 -2.75 15.28
C MET A 526 -8.70 -2.74 15.43
N GLN A 527 -9.33 -3.90 15.45
CA GLN A 527 -10.78 -4.02 15.71
C GLN A 527 -11.14 -3.51 17.10
N ALA A 528 -10.36 -3.86 18.13
CA ALA A 528 -10.58 -3.36 19.49
C ALA A 528 -10.48 -1.83 19.59
N LEU A 529 -9.54 -1.19 18.83
CA LEU A 529 -9.47 0.27 18.71
C LEU A 529 -10.74 0.84 18.08
N ASN A 530 -11.21 0.26 16.98
CA ASN A 530 -12.43 0.70 16.29
C ASN A 530 -13.68 0.54 17.20
N ASP A 531 -13.79 -0.57 17.91
CA ASP A 531 -14.89 -0.83 18.85
C ASP A 531 -14.87 0.17 20.03
N ALA A 532 -13.70 0.48 20.55
CA ALA A 532 -13.53 1.47 21.60
C ALA A 532 -13.94 2.88 21.13
N LEU A 533 -13.52 3.29 19.95
CA LEU A 533 -13.92 4.57 19.34
C LEU A 533 -15.43 4.63 19.12
N LYS A 534 -16.04 3.57 18.61
CA LYS A 534 -17.49 3.46 18.42
C LYS A 534 -18.24 3.57 19.76
N ALA A 535 -17.77 2.90 20.81
CA ALA A 535 -18.36 2.97 22.15
C ALA A 535 -18.33 4.41 22.72
N HIS A 536 -17.38 5.25 22.27
CA HIS A 536 -17.26 6.66 22.64
C HIS A 536 -17.89 7.62 21.62
N GLY A 537 -18.75 7.10 20.72
CA GLY A 537 -19.63 7.90 19.85
C GLY A 537 -19.01 8.35 18.54
N VAL A 538 -17.91 7.74 18.10
CA VAL A 538 -17.37 7.91 16.75
C VAL A 538 -18.21 7.08 15.77
N ALA A 539 -18.59 7.67 14.63
CA ALA A 539 -19.36 6.97 13.61
C ALA A 539 -18.53 5.85 12.91
N GLU A 540 -19.16 4.71 12.64
CA GLU A 540 -18.50 3.53 12.05
C GLU A 540 -17.84 3.78 10.68
N ASP A 541 -18.40 4.69 9.92
CA ASP A 541 -17.96 4.99 8.56
C ASP A 541 -16.80 6.01 8.49
N ILE A 542 -16.35 6.48 9.65
CA ILE A 542 -15.18 7.36 9.76
C ILE A 542 -13.99 6.52 10.20
N GLY A 543 -13.16 6.14 9.28
CA GLY A 543 -11.87 5.53 9.58
C GLY A 543 -10.94 6.55 10.23
N ILE A 544 -11.06 6.75 11.55
CA ILE A 544 -10.36 7.79 12.32
C ILE A 544 -8.85 7.77 12.04
N PHE A 545 -8.21 6.62 12.19
CA PHE A 545 -6.77 6.51 11.98
C PHE A 545 -6.36 6.66 10.52
N MET A 546 -7.17 6.15 9.58
CA MET A 546 -6.96 6.35 8.15
C MET A 546 -7.08 7.83 7.78
N THR A 547 -8.10 8.51 8.28
CA THR A 547 -8.28 9.95 8.05
C THR A 547 -7.12 10.74 8.63
N LEU A 548 -6.72 10.42 9.87
CA LEU A 548 -5.61 11.09 10.56
C LEU A 548 -4.27 10.91 9.81
N ALA A 549 -4.06 9.74 9.21
CA ALA A 549 -2.84 9.42 8.47
C ALA A 549 -2.57 10.36 7.27
N PHE A 550 -3.62 10.86 6.60
CA PHE A 550 -3.48 11.74 5.44
C PHE A 550 -3.57 13.24 5.74
N VAL A 551 -3.92 13.63 6.98
CA VAL A 551 -4.06 15.06 7.33
C VAL A 551 -2.73 15.81 7.34
N SER A 552 -1.60 15.08 7.46
CA SER A 552 -0.26 15.69 7.48
C SER A 552 0.42 15.77 6.11
N LEU A 553 -0.09 15.14 5.07
CA LEU A 553 0.58 15.01 3.77
C LEU A 553 0.49 16.31 2.93
N PRO A 554 1.61 17.10 2.77
CA PRO A 554 1.56 18.44 2.20
C PRO A 554 1.49 18.49 0.66
N VAL A 555 1.05 17.42 0.02
CA VAL A 555 0.81 17.34 -1.43
C VAL A 555 -0.68 17.25 -1.78
N ILE A 556 -1.55 16.96 -0.79
CA ILE A 556 -3.00 16.87 -1.02
C ILE A 556 -3.68 18.20 -0.62
N PRO A 557 -4.40 18.89 -1.54
CA PRO A 557 -5.14 20.12 -1.24
C PRO A 557 -6.25 19.93 -0.18
N LYS A 558 -6.69 21.00 0.55
CA LYS A 558 -6.22 22.39 0.51
C LYS A 558 -5.21 22.69 1.62
N LEU A 559 -5.57 22.39 2.89
CA LEU A 559 -4.75 22.61 4.07
C LEU A 559 -4.30 21.29 4.69
N ARG A 560 -3.07 21.27 5.21
CA ARG A 560 -2.49 20.14 5.96
C ARG A 560 -1.81 20.66 7.22
N LEU A 561 -1.59 19.79 8.21
CA LEU A 561 -0.79 20.11 9.38
C LEU A 561 0.43 19.18 9.43
N ASN A 562 1.61 19.75 9.49
CA ASN A 562 2.84 19.01 9.78
C ASN A 562 3.62 19.64 10.94
N THR A 563 4.86 19.25 11.16
CA THR A 563 5.71 19.74 12.27
C THR A 563 5.97 21.25 12.21
N TYR A 564 5.91 21.87 11.03
CA TYR A 564 6.08 23.31 10.85
C TYR A 564 4.81 24.14 11.08
N GLY A 565 3.63 23.50 11.19
CA GLY A 565 2.34 24.13 11.32
C GLY A 565 1.38 23.85 10.17
N ILE A 566 0.35 24.69 10.01
CA ILE A 566 -0.64 24.53 8.94
C ILE A 566 -0.01 24.94 7.61
N ILE A 567 -0.07 24.04 6.62
CA ILE A 567 0.43 24.23 5.26
C ILE A 567 -0.72 24.56 4.32
N ASP A 568 -0.67 25.69 3.65
CA ASP A 568 -1.46 25.94 2.44
C ASP A 568 -0.74 25.27 1.28
N VAL A 569 -1.30 24.14 0.84
CA VAL A 569 -0.67 23.27 -0.18
C VAL A 569 -0.55 23.97 -1.53
N ALA A 570 -1.52 24.80 -1.91
CA ALA A 570 -1.47 25.52 -3.18
C ALA A 570 -0.38 26.61 -3.21
N GLN A 571 -0.13 27.25 -2.07
CA GLN A 571 0.88 28.30 -1.94
C GLN A 571 2.26 27.77 -1.51
N GLN A 572 2.34 26.50 -1.07
CA GLN A 572 3.53 25.89 -0.47
C GLN A 572 4.10 26.78 0.65
N LYS A 573 3.24 27.12 1.61
CA LYS A 573 3.58 28.03 2.72
C LYS A 573 2.94 27.60 4.02
N VAL A 574 3.66 27.85 5.13
CA VAL A 574 3.09 27.80 6.48
C VAL A 574 2.20 29.00 6.69
N VAL A 575 1.01 28.78 7.23
CA VAL A 575 0.03 29.80 7.59
C VAL A 575 -0.36 29.67 9.07
N PRO A 576 -0.68 30.79 9.76
CA PRO A 576 -1.01 30.74 11.18
C PRO A 576 -2.30 29.97 11.45
N ALA A 577 -2.34 29.22 12.56
CA ALA A 577 -3.53 28.53 13.04
C ALA A 577 -4.49 29.51 13.73
N VAL A 578 -3.95 30.50 14.46
CA VAL A 578 -4.72 31.56 15.11
C VAL A 578 -4.16 32.93 14.70
N PHE A 579 -5.04 33.91 14.42
CA PHE A 579 -4.64 35.24 13.96
C PHE A 579 -5.72 36.32 14.23
#